data_08dbfad0445793cb70f5d376ca24a8d8
#
_entry.id   08dbfad0445793cb70f5d376ca24a8d8
#
_cell.length_a   1.000
_cell.length_b   1.000
_cell.length_c   1.000
_cell.angle_alpha   90.00
_cell.angle_beta   90.00
_cell.angle_gamma   90.00
#
_symmetry.space_group_name_H-M   'P 1'
#
loop_
_entity.id
_entity.type
_entity.pdbx_description
1 polymer ?
#
loop_
_entity_poly.entity_id
_entity_poly.type
_entity_poly.pdbx_seq_one_letter_code
_entity_poly.pdbx_strand_id
1 'polypeptide(L)'
;FDQVKDNNDINYIDEGIAIHTDIRELPIEEGSMQIDMVTIVTCSKGKLQIELNTFPHILRHNEILVCLPNDIIDNWMMSPDFEGSILCLSQSKILEQISENDLWEKAFQLAENPIIQVSEDSLEMSKLYGAMLMQKIKMKHTLFHREIIISIVKAALYELLSNVDNNNLIT
;
A
#
# COMPACT_ATOMS: atom_id res chain seq x y z
N PHE A 1 -2.74 -10.10 7.47
CA PHE A 1 -3.77 -9.18 7.96
C PHE A 1 -4.17 -9.48 9.40
N ASP A 2 -4.40 -10.72 9.73
CA ASP A 2 -4.77 -11.11 11.10
C ASP A 2 -3.70 -10.72 12.13
N GLN A 3 -2.43 -10.75 11.75
CA GLN A 3 -1.32 -10.32 12.61
C GLN A 3 -1.34 -8.82 12.90
N VAL A 4 -1.94 -8.04 12.01
CA VAL A 4 -1.98 -6.58 12.07
C VAL A 4 -3.30 -6.10 12.68
N LYS A 5 -4.37 -6.86 12.51
CA LYS A 5 -5.74 -6.52 12.91
C LYS A 5 -5.90 -6.31 14.42
N ASP A 6 -5.13 -7.02 15.23
CA ASP A 6 -5.22 -6.94 16.69
C ASP A 6 -4.53 -5.70 17.29
N ASN A 7 -3.89 -4.88 16.45
CA ASN A 7 -3.23 -3.67 16.90
C ASN A 7 -4.19 -2.48 16.87
N ASN A 8 -4.44 -1.88 18.04
CA ASN A 8 -5.34 -0.73 18.19
C ASN A 8 -4.85 0.53 17.47
N ASP A 9 -3.57 0.59 17.10
CA ASP A 9 -2.99 1.75 16.39
C ASP A 9 -3.23 1.70 14.89
N ILE A 10 -3.78 0.60 14.37
CA ILE A 10 -4.05 0.43 12.96
C ILE A 10 -5.51 0.76 12.67
N ASN A 11 -5.72 1.63 11.70
CA ASN A 11 -7.05 2.00 11.25
C ASN A 11 -7.53 1.02 10.18
N TYR A 12 -8.66 0.41 10.37
CA TYR A 12 -9.25 -0.52 9.41
C TYR A 12 -10.77 -0.42 9.40
N ILE A 13 -11.38 -0.85 8.30
CA ILE A 13 -12.83 -0.96 8.18
C ILE A 13 -13.21 -2.38 7.71
N ASP A 14 -14.23 -2.95 8.34
CA ASP A 14 -14.93 -4.17 7.91
C ASP A 14 -13.99 -5.23 7.27
N GLU A 15 -12.80 -5.37 7.84
CA GLU A 15 -11.81 -6.35 7.37
C GLU A 15 -11.27 -6.10 5.95
N GLY A 16 -11.65 -4.99 5.32
CA GLY A 16 -11.26 -4.71 3.93
C GLY A 16 -10.07 -3.81 3.75
N ILE A 17 -9.80 -2.91 4.71
CA ILE A 17 -8.74 -1.91 4.62
C ILE A 17 -7.99 -1.83 5.94
N ALA A 18 -6.66 -1.82 5.86
CA ALA A 18 -5.79 -1.48 6.98
C ALA A 18 -4.83 -0.38 6.52
N ILE A 19 -4.65 0.65 7.33
CA ILE A 19 -3.76 1.76 7.00
C ILE A 19 -2.99 2.21 8.25
N HIS A 20 -1.70 2.48 8.07
CA HIS A 20 -0.86 3.05 9.12
C HIS A 20 0.14 4.03 8.50
N THR A 21 0.31 5.19 9.14
CA THR A 21 1.19 6.25 8.62
C THR A 21 2.64 6.08 9.02
N ASP A 22 2.93 5.26 10.02
CA ASP A 22 4.30 4.96 10.44
C ASP A 22 4.49 3.46 10.61
N ILE A 23 5.09 2.85 9.61
CA ILE A 23 5.30 1.41 9.58
C ILE A 23 6.22 0.91 10.70
N ARG A 24 7.08 1.79 11.26
CA ARG A 24 7.97 1.42 12.38
C ARG A 24 7.20 1.06 13.64
N GLU A 25 6.02 1.63 13.81
CA GLU A 25 5.19 1.39 14.99
C GLU A 25 4.41 0.07 14.90
N LEU A 26 4.45 -0.59 13.74
CA LEU A 26 3.75 -1.87 13.59
C LEU A 26 4.49 -2.99 14.31
N PRO A 27 3.79 -3.81 15.09
CA PRO A 27 4.40 -4.98 15.74
C PRO A 27 4.50 -6.14 14.74
N ILE A 28 5.35 -5.98 13.73
CA ILE A 28 5.59 -7.03 12.74
C ILE A 28 6.72 -7.91 13.26
N GLU A 29 6.45 -9.20 13.43
CA GLU A 29 7.45 -10.16 13.87
C GLU A 29 8.47 -10.41 12.77
N GLU A 30 9.72 -10.64 13.19
CA GLU A 30 10.75 -11.08 12.26
C GLU A 30 10.45 -12.49 11.77
N GLY A 31 10.80 -12.75 10.51
CA GLY A 31 10.62 -14.05 9.89
C GLY A 31 9.89 -13.96 8.57
N SER A 32 9.61 -15.12 8.00
CA SER A 32 8.90 -15.22 6.74
C SER A 32 7.42 -14.92 6.93
N MET A 33 6.84 -14.10 6.04
CA MET A 33 5.43 -13.74 6.09
C MET A 33 4.82 -13.82 4.72
N GLN A 34 3.70 -14.54 4.59
CA GLN A 34 2.93 -14.56 3.36
C GLN A 34 1.88 -13.46 3.38
N ILE A 35 1.84 -12.68 2.29
CA ILE A 35 0.90 -11.58 2.14
C ILE A 35 -0.46 -12.15 1.71
N ASP A 36 -1.53 -11.72 2.36
CA ASP A 36 -2.90 -12.12 2.04
C ASP A 36 -3.75 -10.98 1.44
N MET A 37 -3.23 -9.76 1.47
CA MET A 37 -3.89 -8.58 0.92
C MET A 37 -2.93 -7.83 0.01
N VAL A 38 -3.46 -7.07 -0.94
CA VAL A 38 -2.62 -6.13 -1.69
C VAL A 38 -2.07 -5.12 -0.70
N THR A 39 -0.75 -5.00 -0.64
CA THR A 39 -0.05 -4.17 0.33
C THR A 39 0.81 -3.15 -0.39
N ILE A 40 0.58 -1.88 -0.09
CA ILE A 40 1.32 -0.76 -0.69
C ILE A 40 2.12 -0.08 0.41
N VAL A 41 3.44 -0.05 0.26
CA VAL A 41 4.35 0.59 1.19
C VAL A 41 4.96 1.82 0.51
N THR A 42 4.85 2.98 1.16
CA THR A 42 5.49 4.20 0.68
C THR A 42 6.74 4.47 1.50
N CYS A 43 7.74 5.09 0.87
CA CYS A 43 8.96 5.54 1.56
C CYS A 43 9.13 7.03 1.33
N SER A 44 9.07 7.81 2.40
CA SER A 44 9.31 9.25 2.35
C SER A 44 10.70 9.63 2.84
N LYS A 45 11.41 8.73 3.53
CA LYS A 45 12.75 8.96 4.04
C LYS A 45 13.43 7.63 4.35
N GLY A 46 14.73 7.57 4.14
CA GLY A 46 15.51 6.37 4.45
C GLY A 46 15.31 5.25 3.44
N LYS A 47 15.50 4.02 3.89
CA LYS A 47 15.44 2.82 3.05
C LYS A 47 14.78 1.67 3.79
N LEU A 48 14.09 0.82 3.03
CA LEU A 48 13.60 -0.48 3.48
C LEU A 48 14.22 -1.55 2.58
N GLN A 49 14.97 -2.47 3.16
CA GLN A 49 15.47 -3.66 2.47
C GLN A 49 14.50 -4.81 2.72
N ILE A 50 14.22 -5.59 1.71
CA ILE A 50 13.24 -6.66 1.77
C ILE A 50 13.54 -7.72 0.72
N GLU A 51 13.33 -8.98 1.05
CA GLU A 51 13.26 -10.04 0.05
C GLU A 51 11.81 -10.34 -0.25
N LEU A 52 11.46 -10.26 -1.52
CA LEU A 52 10.12 -10.56 -2.00
C LEU A 52 10.22 -11.77 -2.93
N ASN A 53 9.61 -12.88 -2.52
CA ASN A 53 9.69 -14.15 -3.27
C ASN A 53 11.14 -14.55 -3.57
N THR A 54 12.00 -14.42 -2.59
CA THR A 54 13.46 -14.69 -2.62
C THR A 54 14.31 -13.65 -3.36
N PHE A 55 13.70 -12.67 -4.05
CA PHE A 55 14.44 -11.62 -4.73
C PHE A 55 14.63 -10.40 -3.83
N PRO A 56 15.87 -9.89 -3.69
CA PRO A 56 16.12 -8.72 -2.85
C PRO A 56 15.68 -7.43 -3.54
N HIS A 57 15.08 -6.54 -2.78
CA HIS A 57 14.67 -5.21 -3.23
C HIS A 57 15.03 -4.18 -2.17
N ILE A 58 15.29 -2.96 -2.61
CA ILE A 58 15.48 -1.82 -1.73
C ILE A 58 14.48 -0.75 -2.11
N LEU A 59 13.65 -0.37 -1.15
CA LEU A 59 12.69 0.72 -1.29
C LEU A 59 13.34 2.00 -0.78
N ARG A 60 13.37 3.03 -1.62
CA ARG A 60 14.02 4.32 -1.34
C ARG A 60 13.01 5.46 -1.38
N HIS A 61 13.49 6.65 -1.06
CA HIS A 61 12.71 7.88 -1.14
C HIS A 61 12.06 8.04 -2.53
N ASN A 62 10.81 8.46 -2.53
CA ASN A 62 9.99 8.62 -3.74
C ASN A 62 9.74 7.31 -4.51
N GLU A 63 9.79 6.20 -3.80
CA GLU A 63 9.40 4.89 -4.35
C GLU A 63 8.26 4.31 -3.53
N ILE A 64 7.45 3.47 -4.19
CA ILE A 64 6.46 2.64 -3.51
C ILE A 64 6.73 1.17 -3.84
N LEU A 65 6.45 0.31 -2.86
CA LEU A 65 6.50 -1.14 -3.03
C LEU A 65 5.07 -1.67 -3.04
N VAL A 66 4.74 -2.48 -4.03
CA VAL A 66 3.42 -3.13 -4.11
C VAL A 66 3.61 -4.63 -3.99
N CYS A 67 3.04 -5.21 -2.94
CA CYS A 67 3.02 -6.65 -2.72
C CYS A 67 1.63 -7.18 -3.05
N LEU A 68 1.58 -8.29 -3.76
CA LEU A 68 0.33 -8.93 -4.16
C LEU A 68 0.00 -10.12 -3.25
N PRO A 69 -1.27 -10.55 -3.19
CA PRO A 69 -1.61 -11.76 -2.44
C PRO A 69 -0.76 -12.93 -2.88
N ASN A 70 -0.33 -13.72 -1.91
CA ASN A 70 0.56 -14.88 -2.01
C ASN A 70 2.05 -14.55 -2.12
N ASP A 71 2.44 -13.28 -2.23
CA ASP A 71 3.85 -12.90 -2.12
C ASP A 71 4.39 -13.27 -0.74
N ILE A 72 5.66 -13.66 -0.70
CA ILE A 72 6.36 -14.02 0.54
C ILE A 72 7.43 -12.97 0.82
N ILE A 73 7.37 -12.40 2.02
CA ILE A 73 8.33 -11.40 2.48
C ILE A 73 9.27 -12.03 3.49
N ASP A 74 10.57 -11.85 3.27
CA ASP A 74 11.63 -12.31 4.17
C ASP A 74 12.65 -11.20 4.40
N ASN A 75 13.43 -11.34 5.50
CA ASN A 75 14.66 -10.59 5.73
C ASN A 75 14.51 -9.07 5.53
N TRP A 76 13.42 -8.51 6.06
CA TRP A 76 13.21 -7.07 5.96
C TRP A 76 14.01 -6.30 7.02
N MET A 77 14.52 -5.13 6.62
CA MET A 77 15.29 -4.26 7.51
C MET A 77 15.09 -2.80 7.12
N MET A 78 14.78 -1.97 8.12
CA MET A 78 14.61 -0.54 7.94
C MET A 78 15.85 0.22 8.38
N SER A 79 16.26 1.24 7.61
CA SER A 79 17.33 2.14 8.05
C SER A 79 16.85 2.93 9.28
N PRO A 80 17.80 3.45 10.11
CA PRO A 80 17.41 4.19 11.31
C PRO A 80 16.53 5.41 11.06
N ASP A 81 16.65 6.03 9.89
CA ASP A 81 15.89 7.22 9.50
C ASP A 81 14.66 6.91 8.64
N PHE A 82 14.31 5.63 8.48
CA PHE A 82 13.18 5.25 7.62
C PHE A 82 11.86 5.87 8.09
N GLU A 83 11.16 6.50 7.16
CA GLU A 83 9.80 6.96 7.34
C GLU A 83 8.96 6.45 6.17
N GLY A 84 7.86 5.80 6.48
CA GLY A 84 6.99 5.24 5.45
C GLY A 84 5.65 4.85 6.01
N SER A 85 4.71 4.62 5.10
CA SER A 85 3.34 4.24 5.43
C SER A 85 2.97 2.94 4.72
N ILE A 86 1.93 2.30 5.23
CA ILE A 86 1.43 1.04 4.67
C ILE A 86 -0.08 1.13 4.49
N LEU A 87 -0.55 0.63 3.34
CA LEU A 87 -1.97 0.48 3.04
C LEU A 87 -2.20 -0.95 2.57
N CYS A 88 -3.11 -1.65 3.23
CA CYS A 88 -3.50 -3.01 2.87
C CYS A 88 -4.95 -3.02 2.40
N LEU A 89 -5.21 -3.66 1.27
CA LEU A 89 -6.52 -3.71 0.63
C LEU A 89 -6.94 -5.16 0.36
N SER A 90 -8.10 -5.55 0.87
CA SER A 90 -8.67 -6.86 0.59
C SER A 90 -9.09 -6.96 -0.87
N GLN A 91 -8.65 -8.01 -1.56
CA GLN A 91 -9.02 -8.25 -2.93
C GLN A 91 -10.54 -8.46 -3.07
N SER A 92 -11.11 -9.34 -2.25
CA SER A 92 -12.52 -9.71 -2.34
C SER A 92 -13.46 -8.60 -1.84
N LYS A 93 -13.05 -7.84 -0.81
CA LYS A 93 -13.95 -6.88 -0.16
C LYS A 93 -13.83 -5.46 -0.71
N ILE A 94 -12.68 -5.10 -1.28
CA ILE A 94 -12.42 -3.75 -1.77
C ILE A 94 -12.13 -3.75 -3.26
N LEU A 95 -11.10 -4.48 -3.70
CA LEU A 95 -10.60 -4.36 -5.06
C LEU A 95 -11.54 -4.92 -6.12
N GLU A 96 -12.27 -5.99 -5.81
CA GLU A 96 -13.28 -6.54 -6.73
C GLU A 96 -14.47 -5.59 -6.97
N GLN A 97 -14.67 -4.63 -6.08
CA GLN A 97 -15.69 -3.60 -6.25
C GLN A 97 -15.22 -2.46 -7.18
N ILE A 98 -13.93 -2.44 -7.51
CA ILE A 98 -13.35 -1.50 -8.45
C ILE A 98 -13.16 -2.25 -9.77
N SER A 99 -14.20 -2.25 -10.60
CA SER A 99 -14.23 -3.01 -11.85
C SER A 99 -13.76 -2.19 -13.05
N GLU A 100 -12.53 -1.70 -12.99
CA GLU A 100 -11.91 -0.89 -14.05
C GLU A 100 -10.83 -1.71 -14.73
N ASN A 101 -11.01 -2.06 -16.00
CA ASN A 101 -10.08 -2.90 -16.74
C ASN A 101 -8.66 -2.31 -16.80
N ASP A 102 -8.56 -1.01 -17.02
CA ASP A 102 -7.25 -0.33 -17.11
C ASP A 102 -6.47 -0.43 -15.80
N LEU A 103 -7.16 -0.36 -14.67
CA LEU A 103 -6.55 -0.47 -13.36
C LEU A 103 -5.90 -1.85 -13.18
N TRP A 104 -6.61 -2.91 -13.58
CA TRP A 104 -6.12 -4.29 -13.45
C TRP A 104 -4.98 -4.58 -14.42
N GLU A 105 -5.02 -4.05 -15.65
CA GLU A 105 -3.90 -4.16 -16.58
C GLU A 105 -2.62 -3.60 -15.97
N LYS A 106 -2.70 -2.41 -15.37
CA LYS A 106 -1.54 -1.79 -14.71
C LYS A 106 -1.08 -2.60 -13.51
N ALA A 107 -1.99 -3.14 -12.73
CA ALA A 107 -1.66 -3.98 -11.58
C ALA A 107 -0.90 -5.24 -12.00
N PHE A 108 -1.22 -5.85 -13.14
CA PHE A 108 -0.47 -7.00 -13.65
C PHE A 108 0.96 -6.66 -14.05
N GLN A 109 1.20 -5.44 -14.52
CA GLN A 109 2.56 -4.98 -14.84
C GLN A 109 3.43 -4.91 -13.58
N LEU A 110 2.84 -4.70 -12.41
CA LEU A 110 3.54 -4.65 -11.14
C LEU A 110 4.05 -6.01 -10.68
N ALA A 111 3.49 -7.10 -11.19
CA ALA A 111 3.96 -8.44 -10.84
C ALA A 111 5.41 -8.67 -11.27
N GLU A 112 5.87 -7.98 -12.33
CA GLU A 112 7.24 -8.08 -12.83
C GLU A 112 8.20 -7.11 -12.12
N ASN A 113 7.69 -5.96 -11.69
CA ASN A 113 8.50 -4.95 -11.00
C ASN A 113 7.68 -4.35 -9.85
N PRO A 114 7.87 -4.83 -8.62
CA PRO A 114 7.06 -4.40 -7.47
C PRO A 114 7.39 -3.00 -6.97
N ILE A 115 8.50 -2.40 -7.41
CA ILE A 115 8.89 -1.05 -6.99
C ILE A 115 8.59 -0.06 -8.12
N ILE A 116 7.83 0.98 -7.80
CA ILE A 116 7.47 2.05 -8.72
C ILE A 116 8.07 3.35 -8.21
N GLN A 117 8.75 4.07 -9.10
CA GLN A 117 9.13 5.44 -8.81
C GLN A 117 7.91 6.34 -8.94
N VAL A 118 7.68 7.19 -7.94
CA VAL A 118 6.58 8.15 -7.95
C VAL A 118 7.14 9.57 -7.93
N SER A 119 6.45 10.50 -8.61
CA SER A 119 6.81 11.90 -8.54
C SER A 119 6.58 12.43 -7.13
N GLU A 120 7.24 13.55 -6.80
CA GLU A 120 7.00 14.20 -5.50
C GLU A 120 5.54 14.62 -5.36
N ASP A 121 4.93 15.10 -6.44
CA ASP A 121 3.51 15.48 -6.44
C ASP A 121 2.61 14.27 -6.14
N SER A 122 2.86 13.13 -6.78
CA SER A 122 2.09 11.91 -6.50
C SER A 122 2.27 11.42 -5.07
N LEU A 123 3.49 11.51 -4.54
CA LEU A 123 3.74 11.12 -3.15
C LEU A 123 2.98 12.03 -2.17
N GLU A 124 2.97 13.33 -2.40
CA GLU A 124 2.20 14.28 -1.59
C GLU A 124 0.71 14.02 -1.68
N MET A 125 0.19 13.78 -2.89
CA MET A 125 -1.22 13.44 -3.08
C MET A 125 -1.57 12.13 -2.36
N SER A 126 -0.69 11.13 -2.41
CA SER A 126 -0.89 9.86 -1.70
C SER A 126 -1.00 10.06 -0.20
N LYS A 127 -0.21 10.97 0.37
CA LYS A 127 -0.29 11.32 1.79
C LYS A 127 -1.63 11.95 2.12
N LEU A 128 -2.15 12.82 1.25
CA LEU A 128 -3.46 13.46 1.43
C LEU A 128 -4.59 12.44 1.36
N TYR A 129 -4.56 11.54 0.38
CA TYR A 129 -5.55 10.46 0.27
C TYR A 129 -5.50 9.57 1.50
N GLY A 130 -4.30 9.23 1.97
CA GLY A 130 -4.12 8.42 3.19
C GLY A 130 -4.70 9.10 4.41
N ALA A 131 -4.46 10.40 4.59
CA ALA A 131 -4.99 11.18 5.70
C ALA A 131 -6.53 11.25 5.66
N MET A 132 -7.09 11.49 4.46
CA MET A 132 -8.55 11.48 4.28
C MET A 132 -9.14 10.11 4.60
N LEU A 133 -8.49 9.06 4.13
CA LEU A 133 -8.95 7.69 4.36
C LEU A 133 -8.96 7.36 5.85
N MET A 134 -7.87 7.67 6.57
CA MET A 134 -7.78 7.46 8.01
C MET A 134 -8.88 8.22 8.76
N GLN A 135 -9.09 9.47 8.41
CA GLN A 135 -10.12 10.30 9.04
C GLN A 135 -11.51 9.74 8.75
N LYS A 136 -11.78 9.36 7.51
CA LYS A 136 -13.10 8.86 7.11
C LYS A 136 -13.43 7.52 7.77
N ILE A 137 -12.47 6.64 7.92
CA ILE A 137 -12.65 5.35 8.60
C ILE A 137 -13.12 5.53 10.03
N LYS A 138 -12.61 6.55 10.71
CA LYS A 138 -12.94 6.85 12.12
C LYS A 138 -14.26 7.57 12.30
N MET A 139 -14.84 8.11 11.23
CA MET A 139 -16.08 8.88 11.32
C MET A 139 -17.29 7.97 11.45
N LYS A 140 -18.38 8.54 11.96
CA LYS A 140 -19.66 7.84 12.06
C LYS A 140 -20.15 7.42 10.68
N HIS A 141 -20.64 6.18 10.56
CA HIS A 141 -21.17 5.66 9.32
C HIS A 141 -22.44 6.39 8.93
N THR A 142 -22.44 6.98 7.75
CA THR A 142 -23.58 7.62 7.12
C THR A 142 -24.02 6.80 5.91
N LEU A 143 -25.06 7.26 5.20
CA LEU A 143 -25.67 6.50 4.10
C LEU A 143 -24.67 6.00 3.04
N PHE A 144 -23.70 6.85 2.67
CA PHE A 144 -22.74 6.51 1.61
C PHE A 144 -21.31 6.35 2.15
N HIS A 145 -21.17 5.99 3.41
CA HIS A 145 -19.87 5.89 4.07
C HIS A 145 -18.90 4.96 3.31
N ARG A 146 -19.37 3.76 2.98
CA ARG A 146 -18.55 2.76 2.26
C ARG A 146 -18.19 3.23 0.86
N GLU A 147 -19.15 3.80 0.14
CA GLU A 147 -18.95 4.29 -1.22
C GLU A 147 -17.93 5.42 -1.27
N ILE A 148 -17.95 6.30 -0.28
CA ILE A 148 -16.96 7.37 -0.15
C ILE A 148 -15.56 6.78 0.08
N ILE A 149 -15.43 5.82 0.96
CA ILE A 149 -14.15 5.17 1.26
C ILE A 149 -13.60 4.48 0.01
N ILE A 150 -14.43 3.72 -0.70
CA ILE A 150 -14.03 3.05 -1.94
C ILE A 150 -13.60 4.07 -3.00
N SER A 151 -14.28 5.21 -3.09
CA SER A 151 -13.93 6.28 -4.02
C SER A 151 -12.57 6.90 -3.70
N ILE A 152 -12.25 7.09 -2.42
CA ILE A 152 -10.94 7.58 -2.00
C ILE A 152 -9.84 6.56 -2.36
N VAL A 153 -10.06 5.30 -2.07
CA VAL A 153 -9.13 4.22 -2.43
C VAL A 153 -8.90 4.19 -3.93
N LYS A 154 -9.98 4.27 -4.72
CA LYS A 154 -9.90 4.27 -6.18
C LYS A 154 -9.06 5.45 -6.69
N ALA A 155 -9.29 6.65 -6.15
CA ALA A 155 -8.52 7.82 -6.52
C ALA A 155 -7.04 7.65 -6.19
N ALA A 156 -6.73 7.13 -5.01
CA ALA A 156 -5.36 6.86 -4.59
C ALA A 156 -4.66 5.84 -5.50
N LEU A 157 -5.36 4.78 -5.89
CA LEU A 157 -4.81 3.77 -6.80
C LEU A 157 -4.52 4.36 -8.17
N TYR A 158 -5.42 5.16 -8.72
CA TYR A 158 -5.19 5.82 -10.01
C TYR A 158 -3.98 6.76 -9.94
N GLU A 159 -3.85 7.51 -8.82
CA GLU A 159 -2.70 8.41 -8.64
C GLU A 159 -1.38 7.63 -8.65
N LEU A 160 -1.31 6.55 -7.89
CA LEU A 160 -0.09 5.74 -7.81
C LEU A 160 0.20 5.01 -9.13
N LEU A 161 -0.79 4.42 -9.75
CA LEU A 161 -0.61 3.63 -10.96
C LEU A 161 -0.34 4.51 -12.20
N SER A 162 -0.66 5.80 -12.14
CA SER A 162 -0.29 6.75 -13.20
C SER A 162 1.24 6.84 -13.38
N ASN A 163 2.00 6.49 -12.36
CA ASN A 163 3.47 6.50 -12.42
C ASN A 163 4.06 5.28 -13.14
N VAL A 164 3.28 4.22 -13.33
CA VAL A 164 3.76 2.99 -14.00
C VAL A 164 4.15 3.27 -15.45
N ASP A 165 3.34 4.02 -16.18
CA ASP A 165 3.64 4.39 -17.57
C ASP A 165 4.89 5.25 -17.67
N ASN A 166 5.09 6.17 -16.71
CA ASN A 166 6.29 7.00 -16.66
C ASN A 166 7.55 6.16 -16.48
N ASN A 167 7.49 5.11 -15.66
CA ASN A 167 8.60 4.19 -15.46
C ASN A 167 8.91 3.39 -16.74
N ASN A 168 7.90 3.00 -17.49
CA ASN A 168 8.05 2.27 -18.74
C ASN A 168 8.64 3.15 -19.85
N LEU A 169 8.40 4.45 -19.83
CA LEU A 169 8.93 5.38 -20.82
C LEU A 169 10.43 5.66 -20.64
N ILE A 170 10.97 5.43 -19.45
CA ILE A 170 12.36 5.67 -19.12
C ILE A 170 13.25 4.50 -19.56
N THR A 171 12.66 3.36 -19.83
CA THR A 171 13.38 2.19 -20.32
C THR A 171 13.34 2.13 -21.83
#